data_aaae30c3b34563bd4349ae67af125ec9
#
_entry.id   aaae30c3b34563bd4349ae67af125ec9
#
_cell.length_a   1.000
_cell.length_b   1.000
_cell.length_c   1.000
_cell.angle_alpha   90.00
_cell.angle_beta   90.00
_cell.angle_gamma   90.00
#
_symmetry.space_group_name_H-M   'P 1'
#
loop_
_entity.id
_entity.type
_entity.pdbx_description
1 polymer ?
#
loop_
_entity_poly.entity_id
_entity_poly.type
_entity_poly.pdbx_seq_one_letter_code
_entity_poly.pdbx_strand_id
1 'polypeptide(L)'
;MTEANVIVNELQHSADAIDEQAIAAMIDDLRSHDRIFVYATGRSGLMLKAFAMRLMQIGLNSFVVGETTTPSVHAGDLLVIASASGETGSVNMMAESALKQGVDLLVISSNTTSTLAKIQMPDIVIESATKFSNSSASVQPLGSLFEQMLLVLLDSVILKMSQQSADSNQDMAHRHASLE
;
A
#
# COMPACT_ATOMS: atom_id res chain seq x y z
N MET A 1 -3.60 26.99 -15.56
CA MET A 1 -3.63 25.53 -15.24
C MET A 1 -4.47 25.41 -13.99
N THR A 2 -5.44 24.49 -13.95
CA THR A 2 -6.27 24.29 -12.76
C THR A 2 -5.49 23.49 -11.69
N GLU A 3 -5.89 23.61 -10.42
CA GLU A 3 -5.30 22.85 -9.33
C GLU A 3 -5.37 21.34 -9.59
N ALA A 4 -6.46 20.87 -10.19
CA ALA A 4 -6.58 19.47 -10.61
C ALA A 4 -5.48 19.04 -11.60
N ASN A 5 -5.17 19.91 -12.60
CA ASN A 5 -4.09 19.63 -13.55
C ASN A 5 -2.71 19.62 -12.87
N VAL A 6 -2.50 20.44 -11.85
CA VAL A 6 -1.26 20.43 -11.07
C VAL A 6 -1.11 19.09 -10.35
N ILE A 7 -2.16 18.64 -9.68
CA ILE A 7 -2.19 17.32 -8.98
C ILE A 7 -1.91 16.18 -9.97
N VAL A 8 -2.60 16.15 -11.11
CA VAL A 8 -2.40 15.09 -12.12
C VAL A 8 -0.97 15.08 -12.67
N ASN A 9 -0.37 16.25 -12.90
CA ASN A 9 1.02 16.34 -13.36
C ASN A 9 2.01 15.82 -12.31
N GLU A 10 1.80 16.11 -11.02
CA GLU A 10 2.63 15.56 -9.95
C GLU A 10 2.48 14.04 -9.84
N LEU A 11 1.26 13.52 -9.95
CA LEU A 11 1.01 12.09 -9.99
C LEU A 11 1.69 11.41 -11.18
N GLN A 12 1.61 11.99 -12.37
CA GLN A 12 2.27 11.46 -13.56
C GLN A 12 3.79 11.36 -13.34
N HIS A 13 4.40 12.44 -12.83
CA HIS A 13 5.84 12.46 -12.56
C HIS A 13 6.25 11.40 -11.53
N SER A 14 5.49 11.26 -10.45
CA SER A 14 5.75 10.24 -9.42
C SER A 14 5.50 8.82 -9.94
N ALA A 15 4.50 8.63 -10.82
CA ALA A 15 4.21 7.34 -11.43
C ALA A 15 5.34 6.88 -12.38
N ASP A 16 5.91 7.82 -13.15
CA ASP A 16 7.02 7.53 -14.07
C ASP A 16 8.30 7.07 -13.36
N ALA A 17 8.43 7.38 -12.05
CA ALA A 17 9.57 6.99 -11.22
C ALA A 17 9.39 5.63 -10.51
N ILE A 18 8.22 4.98 -10.61
CA ILE A 18 7.98 3.69 -9.95
C ILE A 18 8.75 2.57 -10.66
N ASP A 19 9.45 1.76 -9.85
CA ASP A 19 10.16 0.58 -10.34
C ASP A 19 9.18 -0.57 -10.67
N GLU A 20 9.08 -0.91 -11.95
CA GLU A 20 8.27 -2.02 -12.43
C GLU A 20 8.71 -3.39 -11.88
N GLN A 21 9.98 -3.56 -11.52
CA GLN A 21 10.47 -4.80 -10.91
C GLN A 21 9.96 -4.92 -9.47
N ALA A 22 9.90 -3.80 -8.72
CA ALA A 22 9.33 -3.78 -7.38
C ALA A 22 7.82 -4.10 -7.40
N ILE A 23 7.07 -3.63 -8.42
CA ILE A 23 5.67 -4.02 -8.62
C ILE A 23 5.54 -5.52 -8.90
N ALA A 24 6.41 -6.09 -9.73
CA ALA A 24 6.37 -7.51 -10.02
C ALA A 24 6.66 -8.36 -8.76
N ALA A 25 7.68 -7.99 -7.97
CA ALA A 25 7.99 -8.63 -6.70
C ALA A 25 6.83 -8.54 -5.70
N MET A 26 6.19 -7.37 -5.59
CA MET A 26 4.99 -7.20 -4.75
C MET A 26 3.86 -8.16 -5.16
N ILE A 27 3.62 -8.33 -6.46
CA ILE A 27 2.59 -9.27 -6.97
C ILE A 27 2.93 -10.71 -6.59
N ASP A 28 4.19 -11.10 -6.69
CA ASP A 28 4.64 -12.43 -6.31
C ASP A 28 4.47 -12.67 -4.81
N ASP A 29 4.81 -11.69 -3.97
CA ASP A 29 4.58 -11.75 -2.52
C ASP A 29 3.09 -11.88 -2.20
N LEU A 30 2.22 -11.07 -2.81
CA LEU A 30 0.78 -11.14 -2.59
C LEU A 30 0.18 -12.50 -2.96
N ARG A 31 0.76 -13.19 -3.95
CA ARG A 31 0.30 -14.51 -4.41
C ARG A 31 0.86 -15.67 -3.61
N SER A 32 2.02 -15.50 -3.02
CA SER A 32 2.71 -16.55 -2.27
C SER A 32 2.19 -16.72 -0.85
N HIS A 33 1.42 -15.73 -0.33
CA HIS A 33 0.90 -15.75 1.03
C HIS A 33 -0.61 -16.06 1.05
N ASP A 34 -1.02 -16.96 1.95
CA ASP A 34 -2.43 -17.33 2.09
C ASP A 34 -3.28 -16.22 2.71
N ARG A 35 -2.69 -15.39 3.57
CA ARG A 35 -3.37 -14.31 4.27
C ARG A 35 -2.55 -13.03 4.21
N ILE A 36 -3.22 -11.95 3.84
CA ILE A 36 -2.63 -10.63 3.67
C ILE A 36 -3.29 -9.67 4.65
N PHE A 37 -2.50 -9.03 5.47
CA PHE A 37 -2.94 -7.97 6.37
C PHE A 37 -2.48 -6.62 5.85
N VAL A 38 -3.25 -5.58 6.10
CA VAL A 38 -2.86 -4.22 5.72
C VAL A 38 -2.93 -3.30 6.93
N TYR A 39 -1.95 -2.39 7.06
CA TYR A 39 -1.94 -1.39 8.11
C TYR A 39 -1.23 -0.10 7.72
N ALA A 40 -1.89 1.01 7.90
CA ALA A 40 -1.32 2.35 7.94
C ALA A 40 -2.24 3.27 8.75
N THR A 41 -1.80 4.48 9.03
CA THR A 41 -2.60 5.48 9.74
C THR A 41 -3.07 6.60 8.81
N GLY A 42 -4.11 7.32 9.23
CA GLY A 42 -4.62 8.48 8.48
C GLY A 42 -5.09 8.13 7.08
N ARG A 43 -4.86 9.03 6.12
CA ARG A 43 -5.28 8.85 4.73
C ARG A 43 -4.58 7.67 4.05
N SER A 44 -3.31 7.40 4.37
CA SER A 44 -2.62 6.19 3.88
C SER A 44 -3.36 4.92 4.31
N GLY A 45 -3.90 4.90 5.54
CA GLY A 45 -4.74 3.79 6.02
C GLY A 45 -6.02 3.61 5.20
N LEU A 46 -6.65 4.72 4.75
CA LEU A 46 -7.83 4.64 3.87
C LEU A 46 -7.46 4.02 2.51
N MET A 47 -6.29 4.35 1.95
CA MET A 47 -5.82 3.76 0.69
C MET A 47 -5.53 2.26 0.84
N LEU A 48 -4.91 1.84 1.95
CA LEU A 48 -4.70 0.42 2.22
C LEU A 48 -6.02 -0.34 2.47
N LYS A 49 -7.03 0.28 3.08
CA LYS A 49 -8.37 -0.32 3.20
C LYS A 49 -9.02 -0.53 1.82
N ALA A 50 -8.92 0.46 0.93
CA ALA A 50 -9.38 0.32 -0.46
C ALA A 50 -8.65 -0.84 -1.17
N PHE A 51 -7.35 -0.97 -0.96
CA PHE A 51 -6.57 -2.08 -1.50
C PHE A 51 -6.99 -3.44 -0.94
N ALA A 52 -7.21 -3.56 0.38
CA ALA A 52 -7.70 -4.80 1.00
C ALA A 52 -9.05 -5.25 0.39
N MET A 53 -9.95 -4.31 0.14
CA MET A 53 -11.20 -4.60 -0.57
C MET A 53 -10.94 -5.17 -1.97
N ARG A 54 -10.03 -4.58 -2.74
CA ARG A 54 -9.67 -5.07 -4.07
C ARG A 54 -9.01 -6.45 -4.04
N LEU A 55 -8.12 -6.70 -3.07
CA LEU A 55 -7.51 -8.01 -2.87
C LEU A 55 -8.59 -9.09 -2.62
N MET A 56 -9.57 -8.81 -1.76
CA MET A 56 -10.70 -9.70 -1.52
C MET A 56 -11.50 -9.93 -2.81
N GLN A 57 -11.76 -8.89 -3.60
CA GLN A 57 -12.52 -8.99 -4.85
C GLN A 57 -11.79 -9.84 -5.90
N ILE A 58 -10.46 -9.81 -5.98
CA ILE A 58 -9.68 -10.71 -6.84
C ILE A 58 -9.48 -12.12 -6.26
N GLY A 59 -10.05 -12.40 -5.05
CA GLY A 59 -10.08 -13.72 -4.45
C GLY A 59 -8.96 -14.03 -3.45
N LEU A 60 -8.21 -13.03 -3.01
CA LEU A 60 -7.21 -13.18 -1.96
C LEU A 60 -7.82 -12.93 -0.56
N ASN A 61 -7.28 -13.60 0.45
CA ASN A 61 -7.71 -13.42 1.84
C ASN A 61 -7.03 -12.19 2.45
N SER A 62 -7.73 -11.08 2.48
CA SER A 62 -7.20 -9.80 2.99
C SER A 62 -7.93 -9.34 4.23
N PHE A 63 -7.19 -8.72 5.15
CA PHE A 63 -7.68 -8.25 6.45
C PHE A 63 -7.11 -6.86 6.76
N VAL A 64 -7.90 -6.02 7.41
CA VAL A 64 -7.47 -4.70 7.87
C VAL A 64 -7.15 -4.77 9.36
N VAL A 65 -5.90 -4.53 9.73
CA VAL A 65 -5.50 -4.52 11.14
C VAL A 65 -6.25 -3.42 11.91
N GLY A 66 -6.83 -3.81 13.05
CA GLY A 66 -7.62 -2.92 13.91
C GLY A 66 -9.13 -3.00 13.69
N GLU A 67 -9.61 -3.74 12.69
CA GLU A 67 -11.04 -4.04 12.59
C GLU A 67 -11.43 -5.21 13.50
N THR A 68 -12.65 -5.16 14.05
CA THR A 68 -13.09 -6.10 15.09
C THR A 68 -13.16 -7.56 14.64
N THR A 69 -13.30 -7.79 13.35
CA THR A 69 -13.35 -9.14 12.74
C THR A 69 -12.01 -9.63 12.21
N THR A 70 -10.94 -8.82 12.36
CA THR A 70 -9.59 -9.22 11.91
C THR A 70 -9.05 -10.33 12.80
N PRO A 71 -8.67 -11.49 12.22
CA PRO A 71 -8.09 -12.59 13.00
C PRO A 71 -6.67 -12.25 13.48
N SER A 72 -6.16 -13.03 14.43
CA SER A 72 -4.74 -12.94 14.83
C SER A 72 -3.82 -13.36 13.67
N VAL A 73 -2.67 -12.70 13.59
CA VAL A 73 -1.60 -13.05 12.63
C VAL A 73 -0.86 -14.31 13.06
N HIS A 74 -0.26 -15.01 12.11
CA HIS A 74 0.59 -16.17 12.32
C HIS A 74 1.86 -16.07 11.48
N ALA A 75 2.85 -16.88 11.82
CA ALA A 75 4.07 -16.97 11.01
C ALA A 75 3.72 -17.39 9.56
N GLY A 76 4.31 -16.71 8.59
CA GLY A 76 4.06 -16.89 7.16
C GLY A 76 2.84 -16.12 6.61
N ASP A 77 2.20 -15.24 7.42
CA ASP A 77 1.30 -14.22 6.89
C ASP A 77 2.09 -13.04 6.30
N LEU A 78 1.47 -12.25 5.46
CA LEU A 78 2.04 -11.01 4.92
C LEU A 78 1.35 -9.80 5.55
N LEU A 79 2.13 -8.82 6.01
CA LEU A 79 1.64 -7.50 6.42
C LEU A 79 2.14 -6.43 5.46
N VAL A 80 1.22 -5.82 4.71
CA VAL A 80 1.48 -4.64 3.88
C VAL A 80 1.33 -3.39 4.73
N ILE A 81 2.40 -2.60 4.85
CA ILE A 81 2.38 -1.34 5.60
C ILE A 81 2.84 -0.16 4.75
N ALA A 82 2.28 1.02 5.01
CA ALA A 82 2.64 2.24 4.31
C ALA A 82 2.85 3.41 5.27
N SER A 83 3.95 4.13 5.07
CA SER A 83 4.24 5.38 5.79
C SER A 83 5.14 6.27 4.96
N ALA A 84 4.65 7.44 4.54
CA ALA A 84 5.43 8.39 3.75
C ALA A 84 6.75 8.77 4.45
N SER A 85 6.70 9.18 5.71
CA SER A 85 7.89 9.56 6.48
C SER A 85 8.70 8.39 7.01
N GLY A 86 8.04 7.22 7.22
CA GLY A 86 8.61 6.10 7.94
C GLY A 86 8.88 6.36 9.44
N GLU A 87 8.34 7.48 9.97
CA GLU A 87 8.53 7.90 11.38
C GLU A 87 7.24 7.80 12.20
N THR A 88 6.17 7.22 11.66
CA THR A 88 4.91 7.04 12.38
C THR A 88 5.06 5.93 13.43
N GLY A 89 5.07 6.31 14.71
CA GLY A 89 5.39 5.39 15.82
C GLY A 89 4.49 4.14 15.88
N SER A 90 3.17 4.29 15.62
CA SER A 90 2.25 3.15 15.58
C SER A 90 2.52 2.19 14.42
N VAL A 91 2.95 2.70 13.26
CA VAL A 91 3.33 1.87 12.11
C VAL A 91 4.61 1.10 12.42
N ASN A 92 5.62 1.77 13.00
CA ASN A 92 6.88 1.16 13.37
C ASN A 92 6.70 0.07 14.43
N MET A 93 5.89 0.34 15.46
CA MET A 93 5.55 -0.64 16.49
C MET A 93 4.81 -1.86 15.91
N MET A 94 3.92 -1.64 14.94
CA MET A 94 3.20 -2.72 14.26
C MET A 94 4.15 -3.58 13.43
N ALA A 95 5.09 -2.97 12.69
CA ALA A 95 6.12 -3.67 11.92
C ALA A 95 7.00 -4.56 12.82
N GLU A 96 7.51 -4.01 13.93
CA GLU A 96 8.31 -4.78 14.89
C GLU A 96 7.52 -5.94 15.51
N SER A 97 6.24 -5.70 15.86
CA SER A 97 5.38 -6.74 16.43
C SER A 97 5.10 -7.87 15.45
N ALA A 98 4.89 -7.55 14.18
CA ALA A 98 4.66 -8.52 13.12
C ALA A 98 5.90 -9.41 12.91
N LEU A 99 7.08 -8.81 12.77
CA LEU A 99 8.34 -9.56 12.62
C LEU A 99 8.61 -10.50 13.80
N LYS A 100 8.33 -10.07 15.04
CA LYS A 100 8.48 -10.93 16.24
C LYS A 100 7.55 -12.16 16.21
N GLN A 101 6.47 -12.11 15.45
CA GLN A 101 5.51 -13.21 15.27
C GLN A 101 5.77 -14.03 13.99
N GLY A 102 6.86 -13.74 13.26
CA GLY A 102 7.21 -14.43 12.03
C GLY A 102 6.33 -14.05 10.82
N VAL A 103 5.71 -12.86 10.87
CA VAL A 103 4.95 -12.29 9.76
C VAL A 103 5.91 -11.60 8.82
N ASP A 104 5.77 -11.84 7.52
CA ASP A 104 6.56 -11.15 6.49
C ASP A 104 6.01 -9.74 6.27
N LEU A 105 6.90 -8.78 6.00
CA LEU A 105 6.52 -7.40 5.76
C LEU A 105 6.70 -7.02 4.30
N LEU A 106 5.76 -6.23 3.79
CA LEU A 106 5.88 -5.47 2.55
C LEU A 106 5.71 -3.99 2.89
N VAL A 107 6.79 -3.23 2.73
CA VAL A 107 6.89 -1.83 3.17
C VAL A 107 6.84 -0.88 1.99
N ILE A 108 5.92 0.08 2.02
CA ILE A 108 5.80 1.17 1.05
C ILE A 108 6.09 2.50 1.76
N SER A 109 7.11 3.22 1.31
CA SER A 109 7.53 4.47 1.95
C SER A 109 8.16 5.45 0.96
N SER A 110 8.31 6.72 1.35
CA SER A 110 9.12 7.70 0.60
C SER A 110 10.51 7.88 1.20
N ASN A 111 10.80 7.26 2.34
CA ASN A 111 12.03 7.51 3.08
C ASN A 111 12.79 6.21 3.36
N THR A 112 13.92 6.05 2.71
CA THR A 112 14.81 4.88 2.82
C THR A 112 15.78 4.95 4.00
N THR A 113 15.76 6.02 4.80
CA THR A 113 16.67 6.22 5.96
C THR A 113 15.93 6.35 7.29
N SER A 114 14.61 6.18 7.26
CA SER A 114 13.71 6.34 8.40
C SER A 114 13.85 5.24 9.46
N THR A 115 13.16 5.40 10.57
CA THR A 115 13.01 4.34 11.59
C THR A 115 12.38 3.09 11.00
N LEU A 116 11.35 3.21 10.15
CA LEU A 116 10.74 2.08 9.46
C LEU A 116 11.74 1.37 8.54
N ALA A 117 12.54 2.15 7.79
CA ALA A 117 13.55 1.60 6.89
C ALA A 117 14.67 0.83 7.60
N LYS A 118 14.92 1.13 8.89
CA LYS A 118 15.86 0.37 9.74
C LYS A 118 15.25 -0.94 10.24
N ILE A 119 13.93 -1.01 10.38
CA ILE A 119 13.20 -2.24 10.73
C ILE A 119 13.15 -3.15 9.50
N GLN A 120 12.71 -2.62 8.39
CA GLN A 120 12.72 -3.22 7.05
C GLN A 120 12.86 -2.14 5.99
N MET A 121 13.81 -2.32 5.07
CA MET A 121 13.97 -1.43 3.92
C MET A 121 12.67 -1.44 3.10
N PRO A 122 12.18 -0.27 2.63
CA PRO A 122 11.02 -0.24 1.77
C PRO A 122 11.18 -1.10 0.51
N ASP A 123 10.21 -1.96 0.27
CA ASP A 123 10.12 -2.78 -0.94
C ASP A 123 9.70 -1.92 -2.14
N ILE A 124 8.87 -0.90 -1.88
CA ILE A 124 8.51 0.12 -2.87
C ILE A 124 8.77 1.51 -2.30
N VAL A 125 9.48 2.31 -3.09
CA VAL A 125 9.73 3.72 -2.79
C VAL A 125 8.84 4.60 -3.67
N ILE A 126 7.97 5.40 -3.06
CA ILE A 126 7.19 6.42 -3.75
C ILE A 126 7.89 7.75 -3.59
N GLU A 127 8.38 8.32 -4.67
CA GLU A 127 8.96 9.67 -4.65
C GLU A 127 7.87 10.71 -4.35
N SER A 128 7.91 11.27 -3.14
CA SER A 128 6.96 12.29 -2.69
C SER A 128 7.56 13.18 -1.59
N ALA A 129 6.99 14.37 -1.42
CA ALA A 129 7.26 15.18 -0.24
C ALA A 129 6.68 14.51 1.01
N THR A 130 7.42 14.53 2.11
CA THR A 130 6.89 14.12 3.42
C THR A 130 6.42 15.36 4.21
N LYS A 131 5.58 15.14 5.23
CA LYS A 131 5.07 16.21 6.12
C LYS A 131 6.18 17.05 6.77
N PHE A 132 7.39 16.53 6.83
CA PHE A 132 8.55 17.12 7.51
C PHE A 132 9.70 17.45 6.55
N SER A 133 9.54 17.21 5.26
CA SER A 133 10.55 17.58 4.27
C SER A 133 10.32 19.01 3.77
N ASN A 134 11.34 19.83 3.81
CA ASN A 134 11.37 21.11 3.09
C ASN A 134 11.57 20.92 1.58
N SER A 135 11.28 19.72 1.05
CA SER A 135 11.49 19.44 -0.37
C SER A 135 10.37 20.05 -1.21
N SER A 136 10.74 20.67 -2.30
CA SER A 136 9.84 21.20 -3.33
C SER A 136 9.19 20.10 -4.20
N ALA A 137 9.12 18.87 -3.70
CA ALA A 137 8.65 17.72 -4.48
C ALA A 137 7.13 17.75 -4.73
N SER A 138 6.37 18.55 -4.01
CA SER A 138 4.93 18.72 -4.23
C SER A 138 4.48 20.08 -3.71
N VAL A 139 3.54 20.71 -4.41
CA VAL A 139 2.83 21.90 -3.94
C VAL A 139 1.59 21.55 -3.13
N GLN A 140 1.24 20.27 -3.08
CA GLN A 140 0.09 19.80 -2.32
C GLN A 140 0.38 19.82 -0.82
N PRO A 141 -0.64 20.01 0.04
CA PRO A 141 -0.45 20.05 1.48
C PRO A 141 -0.09 18.67 2.06
N LEU A 142 0.80 18.65 3.06
CA LEU A 142 1.16 17.49 3.87
C LEU A 142 1.73 16.33 3.04
N GLY A 143 1.17 15.13 3.17
CA GLY A 143 1.54 13.91 2.44
C GLY A 143 0.57 13.56 1.30
N SER A 144 -0.16 14.54 0.77
CA SER A 144 -1.23 14.27 -0.22
C SER A 144 -0.71 13.53 -1.45
N LEU A 145 0.43 13.91 -2.00
CA LEU A 145 1.01 13.23 -3.17
C LEU A 145 1.32 11.76 -2.87
N PHE A 146 1.90 11.45 -1.69
CA PHE A 146 2.16 10.07 -1.29
C PHE A 146 0.87 9.26 -1.21
N GLU A 147 -0.15 9.80 -0.55
CA GLU A 147 -1.42 9.10 -0.32
C GLU A 147 -2.16 8.83 -1.63
N GLN A 148 -2.17 9.80 -2.55
CA GLN A 148 -2.75 9.64 -3.88
C GLN A 148 -1.95 8.64 -4.73
N MET A 149 -0.62 8.74 -4.69
CA MET A 149 0.25 7.84 -5.42
C MET A 149 0.18 6.42 -4.87
N LEU A 150 0.01 6.26 -3.55
CA LEU A 150 -0.24 4.96 -2.92
C LEU A 150 -1.50 4.31 -3.50
N LEU A 151 -2.59 5.04 -3.65
CA LEU A 151 -3.81 4.52 -4.29
C LEU A 151 -3.56 4.11 -5.74
N VAL A 152 -2.93 4.99 -6.54
CA VAL A 152 -2.63 4.71 -7.96
C VAL A 152 -1.73 3.48 -8.11
N LEU A 153 -0.68 3.37 -7.29
CA LEU A 153 0.21 2.22 -7.25
C LEU A 153 -0.54 0.93 -6.96
N LEU A 154 -1.34 0.92 -5.89
CA LEU A 154 -2.06 -0.27 -5.46
C LEU A 154 -3.14 -0.68 -6.47
N ASP A 155 -3.83 0.28 -7.08
CA ASP A 155 -4.76 0.00 -8.18
C ASP A 155 -4.04 -0.52 -9.43
N SER A 156 -2.81 -0.06 -9.73
CA SER A 156 -2.01 -0.60 -10.83
C SER A 156 -1.59 -2.07 -10.60
N VAL A 157 -1.27 -2.43 -9.35
CA VAL A 157 -1.03 -3.82 -8.94
C VAL A 157 -2.27 -4.67 -9.19
N ILE A 158 -3.44 -4.22 -8.75
CA ILE A 158 -4.72 -4.91 -8.98
C ILE A 158 -5.02 -5.04 -10.48
N LEU A 159 -4.83 -3.97 -11.25
CA LEU A 159 -5.03 -3.99 -12.70
C LEU A 159 -4.15 -5.06 -13.36
N LYS A 160 -2.85 -5.09 -13.02
CA LYS A 160 -1.90 -6.09 -13.56
C LYS A 160 -2.27 -7.51 -13.17
N MET A 161 -2.71 -7.73 -11.93
CA MET A 161 -3.18 -9.04 -11.46
C MET A 161 -4.47 -9.47 -12.15
N SER A 162 -5.42 -8.55 -12.36
CA SER A 162 -6.71 -8.83 -13.00
C SER A 162 -6.59 -9.18 -14.49
N GLN A 163 -5.62 -8.60 -15.19
CA GLN A 163 -5.38 -8.88 -16.61
C GLN A 163 -4.85 -10.29 -16.90
N GLN A 164 -4.39 -10.99 -15.87
CA GLN A 164 -3.84 -12.35 -16.01
C GLN A 164 -4.90 -13.45 -15.95
N SER A 165 -6.17 -13.10 -15.71
CA SER A 165 -7.32 -14.01 -15.75
C SER A 165 -8.36 -13.49 -16.73
N ALA A 166 -8.81 -14.34 -17.67
CA ALA A 166 -9.79 -13.96 -18.69
C ALA A 166 -11.17 -13.54 -18.11
N ASP A 167 -11.52 -14.06 -16.91
CA ASP A 167 -12.83 -13.86 -16.26
C ASP A 167 -12.76 -12.94 -15.03
N SER A 168 -11.63 -12.32 -14.77
CA SER A 168 -11.36 -11.59 -13.51
C SER A 168 -12.39 -10.50 -13.21
N ASN A 169 -12.91 -9.81 -14.22
CA ASN A 169 -13.90 -8.72 -14.03
C ASN A 169 -15.28 -9.26 -13.58
N GLN A 170 -15.69 -10.42 -14.08
CA GLN A 170 -16.93 -11.09 -13.64
C GLN A 170 -16.77 -11.67 -12.25
N ASP A 171 -15.64 -12.30 -11.96
CA ASP A 171 -15.33 -12.84 -10.63
C ASP A 171 -15.28 -11.74 -9.58
N MET A 172 -14.66 -10.60 -9.89
CA MET A 172 -14.64 -9.43 -9.02
C MET A 172 -16.06 -8.88 -8.77
N ALA A 173 -16.90 -8.82 -9.80
CA ALA A 173 -18.29 -8.39 -9.67
C ALA A 173 -19.12 -9.34 -8.79
N HIS A 174 -18.89 -10.65 -8.87
CA HIS A 174 -19.54 -11.63 -8.02
C HIS A 174 -19.14 -11.53 -6.53
N ARG A 175 -17.91 -11.07 -6.26
CA ARG A 175 -17.41 -10.85 -4.88
C ARG A 175 -17.69 -9.44 -4.37
N HIS A 176 -18.28 -8.57 -5.21
CA HIS A 176 -18.69 -7.23 -4.76
C HIS A 176 -19.81 -7.34 -3.73
N ALA A 177 -19.75 -6.48 -2.70
CA ALA A 177 -20.74 -6.48 -1.64
C ALA A 177 -22.17 -6.26 -2.22
N SER A 178 -23.10 -7.13 -1.82
CA SER A 178 -24.48 -7.11 -2.31
C SER A 178 -25.47 -6.43 -1.35
N LEU A 179 -24.98 -6.02 -0.17
CA LEU A 179 -25.77 -5.40 0.89
C LEU A 179 -25.40 -3.91 1.10
N GLU A 180 -24.77 -3.28 0.11
CA GLU A 180 -24.50 -1.84 0.10
C GLU A 180 -25.67 -1.05 -0.46
#